data_467335cf1b79744f2e83ba8e6bbc5721
#
_entry.id   467335cf1b79744f2e83ba8e6bbc5721
#
_cell.length_a   1.000
_cell.length_b   1.000
_cell.length_c   1.000
_cell.angle_alpha   90.00
_cell.angle_beta   90.00
_cell.angle_gamma   90.00
#
_symmetry.space_group_name_H-M   'P 1'
#
loop_
_entity.id
_entity.type
_entity.pdbx_description
1 polymer ?
#
loop_
_entity_poly.entity_id
_entity_poly.type
_entity_poly.pdbx_seq_one_letter_code
_entity_poly.pdbx_strand_id
1 'polypeptide(L)'
;MLYWILLGVVIVLIATGLYTVKQQTIAIVERFGRFNKASRAGLNIKIPIIDQIAGRVNLRVQQLDVQVETKTKDNVFVFVIVSVQYFVPAEKAVDAFYKLQNPQEQITAYVFDTVRARVPAVNLDQLFEMKDDIATAVKAELDTVMDDFGYGIIKALVTDINPDEKVKVSMNEINAAQRLREAAIQQAEADKIRVVKAAEGEAESKALQGQGIANQRKAIIEGLKESVENFSSAVNGVNSQDVMNLVMMTQYFDTIKELGLSGKNSTILIPHGPGGMTDMSDQIRNAMITADQVNKASTAGK
;
A
#
# COMPACT_ATOMS: atom_id res chain seq x y z
N MET A 1 -31.99 -22.72 -82.39
CA MET A 1 -30.63 -23.04 -81.82
C MET A 1 -29.90 -21.77 -81.39
N LEU A 2 -29.77 -20.75 -82.22
CA LEU A 2 -29.00 -19.53 -81.91
C LEU A 2 -29.53 -18.77 -80.65
N TYR A 3 -30.84 -18.67 -80.46
CA TYR A 3 -31.46 -18.03 -79.30
C TYR A 3 -31.13 -18.74 -77.94
N TRP A 4 -31.07 -20.07 -77.96
CA TRP A 4 -30.72 -20.86 -76.77
C TRP A 4 -29.26 -20.70 -76.42
N ILE A 5 -28.40 -20.58 -77.36
CA ILE A 5 -26.96 -20.30 -77.18
C ILE A 5 -26.79 -18.88 -76.62
N LEU A 6 -27.47 -17.89 -77.18
CA LEU A 6 -27.39 -16.53 -76.73
C LEU A 6 -27.96 -16.35 -75.31
N LEU A 7 -29.07 -17.04 -74.99
CA LEU A 7 -29.64 -17.08 -73.63
C LEU A 7 -28.65 -17.73 -72.65
N GLY A 8 -28.03 -18.83 -73.03
CA GLY A 8 -27.01 -19.49 -72.20
C GLY A 8 -25.81 -18.59 -71.87
N VAL A 9 -25.30 -17.87 -72.88
CA VAL A 9 -24.20 -16.89 -72.73
C VAL A 9 -24.63 -15.75 -71.76
N VAL A 10 -25.84 -15.22 -71.88
CA VAL A 10 -26.35 -14.17 -70.99
C VAL A 10 -26.46 -14.69 -69.57
N ILE A 11 -26.93 -15.90 -69.34
CA ILE A 11 -27.03 -16.50 -67.97
C ILE A 11 -25.62 -16.70 -67.38
N VAL A 12 -24.66 -17.19 -68.15
CA VAL A 12 -23.27 -17.32 -67.69
C VAL A 12 -22.64 -15.99 -67.37
N LEU A 13 -22.88 -14.94 -68.18
CA LEU A 13 -22.41 -13.59 -67.91
C LEU A 13 -23.01 -13.02 -66.61
N ILE A 14 -24.29 -13.23 -66.37
CA ILE A 14 -24.93 -12.78 -65.15
C ILE A 14 -24.37 -13.57 -63.95
N ALA A 15 -24.27 -14.89 -64.05
CA ALA A 15 -23.74 -15.73 -62.96
C ALA A 15 -22.27 -15.38 -62.59
N THR A 16 -21.45 -15.08 -63.56
CA THR A 16 -20.04 -14.69 -63.32
C THR A 16 -19.90 -13.23 -62.88
N GLY A 17 -20.92 -12.41 -63.14
CA GLY A 17 -20.98 -11.02 -62.69
C GLY A 17 -21.38 -10.81 -61.24
N LEU A 18 -22.07 -11.81 -60.63
CA LEU A 18 -22.45 -11.75 -59.23
C LEU A 18 -21.34 -12.20 -58.30
N TYR A 19 -21.08 -11.39 -57.23
CA TYR A 19 -20.15 -11.79 -56.17
C TYR A 19 -20.63 -11.31 -54.82
N THR A 20 -20.25 -12.01 -53.79
CA THR A 20 -20.58 -11.69 -52.40
C THR A 20 -19.37 -11.15 -51.64
N VAL A 21 -19.60 -10.14 -50.83
CA VAL A 21 -18.62 -9.54 -49.93
C VAL A 21 -19.05 -9.85 -48.52
N LYS A 22 -18.15 -10.38 -47.72
CA LYS A 22 -18.39 -10.74 -46.33
C LYS A 22 -18.61 -9.50 -45.46
N GLN A 23 -19.37 -9.67 -44.38
CA GLN A 23 -19.54 -8.61 -43.38
C GLN A 23 -18.18 -8.13 -42.83
N GLN A 24 -18.05 -6.82 -42.58
CA GLN A 24 -16.78 -6.21 -42.12
C GLN A 24 -15.61 -6.36 -43.10
N THR A 25 -15.92 -6.44 -44.40
CA THR A 25 -14.90 -6.34 -45.47
C THR A 25 -15.39 -5.46 -46.61
N ILE A 26 -14.48 -4.82 -47.29
CA ILE A 26 -14.75 -4.08 -48.53
C ILE A 26 -13.94 -4.73 -49.64
N ALA A 27 -14.59 -5.01 -50.75
CA ALA A 27 -13.92 -5.47 -51.96
C ALA A 27 -13.60 -4.29 -52.88
N ILE A 28 -12.31 -4.13 -53.23
CA ILE A 28 -11.85 -3.12 -54.18
C ILE A 28 -11.98 -3.73 -55.56
N VAL A 29 -12.73 -3.06 -56.42
CA VAL A 29 -12.95 -3.48 -57.81
C VAL A 29 -12.24 -2.51 -58.75
N GLU A 30 -11.39 -3.05 -59.59
CA GLU A 30 -10.66 -2.34 -60.65
C GLU A 30 -11.25 -2.67 -62.00
N ARG A 31 -11.18 -1.65 -62.87
CA ARG A 31 -11.50 -1.78 -64.27
C ARG A 31 -10.27 -1.45 -65.08
N PHE A 32 -9.73 -2.43 -65.81
CA PHE A 32 -8.51 -2.29 -66.57
C PHE A 32 -7.34 -1.69 -65.72
N GLY A 33 -7.19 -2.13 -64.47
CA GLY A 33 -6.14 -1.66 -63.57
C GLY A 33 -6.39 -0.28 -62.92
N ARG A 34 -7.54 0.33 -63.13
CA ARG A 34 -7.92 1.57 -62.44
C ARG A 34 -9.01 1.31 -61.42
N PHE A 35 -8.95 2.00 -60.31
CA PHE A 35 -10.03 1.96 -59.31
C PHE A 35 -11.37 2.33 -59.94
N ASN A 36 -12.36 1.47 -59.77
CA ASN A 36 -13.72 1.69 -60.24
C ASN A 36 -14.71 1.92 -59.11
N LYS A 37 -14.77 0.97 -58.14
CA LYS A 37 -15.67 1.07 -56.97
C LYS A 37 -15.18 0.24 -55.79
N ALA A 38 -15.57 0.69 -54.57
CA ALA A 38 -15.44 -0.05 -53.35
C ALA A 38 -16.79 -0.69 -52.99
N SER A 39 -16.86 -2.02 -52.97
CA SER A 39 -18.12 -2.75 -52.74
C SER A 39 -18.25 -3.15 -51.28
N ARG A 40 -19.32 -2.70 -50.65
CA ARG A 40 -19.68 -3.04 -49.26
C ARG A 40 -20.21 -4.46 -49.13
N ALA A 41 -20.32 -4.94 -47.90
CA ALA A 41 -20.87 -6.26 -47.60
C ALA A 41 -22.24 -6.52 -48.21
N GLY A 42 -22.43 -7.71 -48.76
CA GLY A 42 -23.67 -8.14 -49.43
C GLY A 42 -23.43 -8.66 -50.84
N LEU A 43 -24.51 -8.78 -51.61
CA LEU A 43 -24.49 -9.19 -53.01
C LEU A 43 -24.15 -7.96 -53.87
N ASN A 44 -23.09 -8.09 -54.69
CA ASN A 44 -22.61 -7.03 -55.58
C ASN A 44 -22.50 -7.57 -57.01
N ILE A 45 -22.52 -6.65 -57.99
CA ILE A 45 -22.43 -6.96 -59.40
C ILE A 45 -21.16 -6.32 -59.96
N LYS A 46 -20.41 -7.08 -60.74
CA LYS A 46 -19.29 -6.62 -61.54
C LYS A 46 -19.49 -7.01 -63.01
N ILE A 47 -18.88 -6.27 -63.92
CA ILE A 47 -18.84 -6.66 -65.35
C ILE A 47 -17.82 -7.77 -65.50
N PRO A 48 -18.25 -9.01 -65.87
CA PRO A 48 -17.31 -10.09 -66.07
C PRO A 48 -16.27 -9.72 -67.16
N ILE A 49 -15.02 -10.23 -67.02
CA ILE A 49 -13.89 -9.97 -67.91
C ILE A 49 -13.28 -8.57 -67.74
N ILE A 50 -14.07 -7.53 -67.58
CA ILE A 50 -13.60 -6.12 -67.51
C ILE A 50 -13.24 -5.72 -66.09
N ASP A 51 -14.14 -6.05 -65.13
CA ASP A 51 -13.97 -5.71 -63.72
C ASP A 51 -13.27 -6.87 -62.98
N GLN A 52 -12.19 -6.57 -62.28
CA GLN A 52 -11.48 -7.51 -61.44
C GLN A 52 -11.52 -7.06 -59.98
N ILE A 53 -11.54 -8.01 -59.06
CA ILE A 53 -11.43 -7.75 -57.62
C ILE A 53 -9.93 -7.69 -57.34
N ALA A 54 -9.37 -6.49 -57.14
CA ALA A 54 -7.96 -6.27 -56.83
C ALA A 54 -7.59 -6.81 -55.43
N GLY A 55 -8.51 -6.62 -54.46
CA GLY A 55 -8.33 -7.13 -53.11
C GLY A 55 -9.52 -6.93 -52.21
N ARG A 56 -9.40 -7.40 -50.98
CA ARG A 56 -10.39 -7.22 -49.95
C ARG A 56 -9.73 -6.63 -48.72
N VAL A 57 -10.25 -5.50 -48.24
CA VAL A 57 -9.78 -4.81 -47.05
C VAL A 57 -10.63 -5.27 -45.87
N ASN A 58 -9.97 -5.68 -44.80
CA ASN A 58 -10.63 -6.05 -43.54
C ASN A 58 -10.84 -4.80 -42.70
N LEU A 59 -12.10 -4.56 -42.29
CA LEU A 59 -12.50 -3.41 -41.46
C LEU A 59 -12.49 -3.73 -39.96
N ARG A 60 -12.29 -5.00 -39.59
CA ARG A 60 -12.24 -5.39 -38.17
C ARG A 60 -11.00 -4.81 -37.51
N VAL A 61 -11.15 -4.59 -36.21
CA VAL A 61 -10.01 -4.25 -35.36
C VAL A 61 -9.01 -5.40 -35.40
N GLN A 62 -7.76 -5.05 -35.68
CA GLN A 62 -6.63 -5.94 -35.69
C GLN A 62 -5.64 -5.53 -34.62
N GLN A 63 -4.92 -6.48 -34.04
CA GLN A 63 -3.89 -6.24 -33.05
C GLN A 63 -2.55 -6.67 -33.62
N LEU A 64 -1.53 -5.86 -33.39
CA LEU A 64 -0.15 -6.15 -33.72
C LEU A 64 0.69 -5.96 -32.47
N ASP A 65 1.38 -7.02 -32.07
CA ASP A 65 2.31 -6.99 -30.94
C ASP A 65 3.72 -6.79 -31.49
N VAL A 66 4.37 -5.71 -31.07
CA VAL A 66 5.71 -5.31 -31.50
C VAL A 66 6.64 -5.43 -30.32
N GLN A 67 7.67 -6.26 -30.44
CA GLN A 67 8.72 -6.41 -29.45
C GLN A 67 9.92 -5.54 -29.84
N VAL A 68 10.26 -4.57 -29.00
CA VAL A 68 11.36 -3.63 -29.21
C VAL A 68 12.45 -3.88 -28.20
N GLU A 69 13.64 -4.23 -28.68
CA GLU A 69 14.83 -4.28 -27.85
C GLU A 69 15.46 -2.88 -27.78
N THR A 70 15.70 -2.40 -26.56
CA THR A 70 16.30 -1.09 -26.32
C THR A 70 17.07 -1.09 -24.99
N LYS A 71 17.73 0.02 -24.68
CA LYS A 71 18.55 0.18 -23.50
C LYS A 71 18.06 1.39 -22.71
N THR A 72 17.89 1.22 -21.40
CA THR A 72 17.51 2.30 -20.48
C THR A 72 18.69 3.22 -20.14
N LYS A 73 18.42 4.34 -19.45
CA LYS A 73 19.43 5.30 -19.02
C LYS A 73 20.48 4.69 -18.08
N ASP A 74 20.09 3.75 -17.24
CA ASP A 74 20.93 2.98 -16.31
C ASP A 74 21.66 1.80 -16.97
N ASN A 75 21.72 1.80 -18.31
CA ASN A 75 22.44 0.83 -19.14
C ASN A 75 21.89 -0.61 -19.11
N VAL A 76 20.63 -0.79 -18.74
CA VAL A 76 19.96 -2.09 -18.75
C VAL A 76 19.30 -2.34 -20.10
N PHE A 77 19.57 -3.50 -20.71
CA PHE A 77 18.85 -3.94 -21.91
C PHE A 77 17.46 -4.45 -21.51
N VAL A 78 16.45 -4.00 -22.25
CA VAL A 78 15.05 -4.36 -22.01
C VAL A 78 14.33 -4.69 -23.31
N PHE A 79 13.44 -5.64 -23.25
CA PHE A 79 12.47 -5.92 -24.30
C PHE A 79 11.14 -5.29 -23.89
N VAL A 80 10.71 -4.30 -24.66
CA VAL A 80 9.42 -3.62 -24.47
C VAL A 80 8.46 -4.18 -25.50
N ILE A 81 7.32 -4.73 -25.05
CA ILE A 81 6.27 -5.25 -25.92
C ILE A 81 5.16 -4.22 -25.97
N VAL A 82 4.91 -3.72 -27.18
CA VAL A 82 3.86 -2.74 -27.46
C VAL A 82 2.79 -3.37 -28.33
N SER A 83 1.56 -3.45 -27.83
CA SER A 83 0.40 -3.92 -28.56
C SER A 83 -0.34 -2.73 -29.17
N VAL A 84 -0.42 -2.68 -30.50
CA VAL A 84 -1.13 -1.65 -31.24
C VAL A 84 -2.42 -2.22 -31.82
N GLN A 85 -3.54 -1.60 -31.49
CA GLN A 85 -4.85 -1.92 -32.03
C GLN A 85 -5.21 -0.93 -33.12
N TYR A 86 -5.42 -1.42 -34.34
CA TYR A 86 -5.72 -0.61 -35.50
C TYR A 86 -6.89 -1.18 -36.30
N PHE A 87 -7.51 -0.36 -37.11
CA PHE A 87 -8.58 -0.74 -38.03
C PHE A 87 -8.58 0.15 -39.25
N VAL A 88 -9.36 -0.23 -40.26
CA VAL A 88 -9.55 0.58 -41.46
C VAL A 88 -10.98 1.14 -41.44
N PRO A 89 -11.19 2.46 -41.39
CA PRO A 89 -12.50 3.08 -41.59
C PRO A 89 -13.03 2.76 -42.99
N ALA A 90 -14.33 2.47 -43.10
CA ALA A 90 -14.95 2.09 -44.38
C ALA A 90 -14.75 3.16 -45.48
N GLU A 91 -14.69 4.42 -45.08
CA GLU A 91 -14.52 5.57 -45.99
C GLU A 91 -13.09 5.67 -46.54
N LYS A 92 -12.13 5.20 -45.77
CA LYS A 92 -10.69 5.24 -46.11
C LYS A 92 -10.13 3.91 -46.65
N ALA A 93 -11.03 2.91 -46.88
CA ALA A 93 -10.63 1.58 -47.32
C ALA A 93 -9.87 1.59 -48.69
N VAL A 94 -10.14 2.55 -49.55
CA VAL A 94 -9.46 2.73 -50.83
C VAL A 94 -8.04 3.23 -50.61
N ASP A 95 -7.87 4.23 -49.75
CA ASP A 95 -6.57 4.76 -49.40
C ASP A 95 -5.69 3.69 -48.71
N ALA A 96 -6.29 2.95 -47.77
CA ALA A 96 -5.60 1.87 -47.08
C ALA A 96 -5.12 0.75 -48.01
N PHE A 97 -5.83 0.52 -49.11
CA PHE A 97 -5.46 -0.51 -50.07
C PHE A 97 -4.34 -0.06 -51.03
N TYR A 98 -4.42 1.20 -51.52
CA TYR A 98 -3.50 1.67 -52.54
C TYR A 98 -2.25 2.42 -52.05
N LYS A 99 -2.38 3.10 -50.90
CA LYS A 99 -1.26 3.92 -50.37
C LYS A 99 -0.25 3.10 -49.60
N LEU A 100 -0.66 2.01 -48.97
CA LEU A 100 0.23 1.24 -48.10
C LEU A 100 0.13 -0.26 -48.38
N GLN A 101 1.24 -0.87 -48.74
CA GLN A 101 1.32 -2.29 -49.05
C GLN A 101 1.36 -3.15 -47.79
N ASN A 102 2.14 -2.75 -46.79
CA ASN A 102 2.41 -3.53 -45.57
C ASN A 102 2.19 -2.68 -44.31
N PRO A 103 0.94 -2.59 -43.80
CA PRO A 103 0.64 -1.75 -42.66
C PRO A 103 1.36 -2.23 -41.38
N GLN A 104 1.55 -3.54 -41.24
CA GLN A 104 2.20 -4.12 -40.06
C GLN A 104 3.68 -3.70 -39.96
N GLU A 105 4.41 -3.75 -41.06
CA GLU A 105 5.82 -3.30 -41.10
C GLU A 105 5.96 -1.80 -40.80
N GLN A 106 5.04 -1.02 -41.35
CA GLN A 106 5.05 0.43 -41.12
C GLN A 106 4.76 0.78 -39.67
N ILE A 107 3.70 0.18 -39.07
CA ILE A 107 3.38 0.34 -37.65
C ILE A 107 4.58 -0.09 -36.79
N THR A 108 5.17 -1.24 -37.11
CA THR A 108 6.36 -1.74 -36.41
C THR A 108 7.49 -0.73 -36.42
N ALA A 109 7.81 -0.14 -37.59
CA ALA A 109 8.89 0.84 -37.75
C ALA A 109 8.68 2.09 -36.86
N TYR A 110 7.47 2.65 -36.83
CA TYR A 110 7.15 3.80 -35.98
C TYR A 110 7.15 3.48 -34.50
N VAL A 111 6.67 2.28 -34.11
CA VAL A 111 6.77 1.82 -32.73
C VAL A 111 8.23 1.72 -32.30
N PHE A 112 9.09 1.12 -33.15
CA PHE A 112 10.53 1.04 -32.88
C PHE A 112 11.16 2.43 -32.69
N ASP A 113 10.85 3.37 -33.54
CA ASP A 113 11.41 4.72 -33.48
C ASP A 113 10.99 5.42 -32.20
N THR A 114 9.70 5.45 -31.90
CA THR A 114 9.15 6.13 -30.72
C THR A 114 9.68 5.53 -29.42
N VAL A 115 9.73 4.20 -29.31
CA VAL A 115 10.21 3.50 -28.10
C VAL A 115 11.71 3.74 -27.92
N ARG A 116 12.51 3.65 -28.99
CA ARG A 116 13.95 3.90 -28.95
C ARG A 116 14.32 5.35 -28.69
N ALA A 117 13.45 6.30 -29.01
CA ALA A 117 13.64 7.70 -28.68
C ALA A 117 13.38 7.99 -27.19
N ARG A 118 12.44 7.29 -26.56
CA ARG A 118 11.98 7.61 -25.21
C ARG A 118 12.61 6.77 -24.09
N VAL A 119 12.78 5.47 -24.29
CA VAL A 119 13.28 4.55 -23.27
C VAL A 119 14.69 4.90 -22.77
N PRO A 120 15.66 5.34 -23.63
CA PRO A 120 16.99 5.69 -23.15
C PRO A 120 17.06 6.95 -22.27
N ALA A 121 16.00 7.72 -22.20
CA ALA A 121 15.92 8.91 -21.36
C ALA A 121 15.56 8.60 -19.89
N VAL A 122 15.04 7.40 -19.59
CA VAL A 122 14.50 7.02 -18.28
C VAL A 122 15.22 5.80 -17.71
N ASN A 123 15.25 5.69 -16.37
CA ASN A 123 15.76 4.51 -15.68
C ASN A 123 14.74 3.38 -15.74
N LEU A 124 15.18 2.14 -15.45
CA LEU A 124 14.31 0.98 -15.53
C LEU A 124 13.08 1.08 -14.60
N ASP A 125 13.23 1.54 -13.36
CA ASP A 125 12.12 1.70 -12.42
C ASP A 125 11.11 2.74 -12.93
N GLN A 126 11.59 3.87 -13.44
CA GLN A 126 10.76 4.92 -14.04
C GLN A 126 10.04 4.43 -15.32
N LEU A 127 10.66 3.52 -16.07
CA LEU A 127 10.07 2.95 -17.28
C LEU A 127 8.78 2.18 -16.96
N PHE A 128 8.75 1.45 -15.85
CA PHE A 128 7.53 0.77 -15.38
C PHE A 128 6.42 1.74 -14.97
N GLU A 129 6.78 2.86 -14.37
CA GLU A 129 5.82 3.91 -13.96
C GLU A 129 5.26 4.67 -15.16
N MET A 130 6.12 4.96 -16.16
CA MET A 130 5.79 5.77 -17.33
C MET A 130 5.30 4.98 -18.55
N LYS A 131 4.94 3.69 -18.36
CA LYS A 131 4.47 2.84 -19.47
C LYS A 131 3.28 3.44 -20.25
N ASP A 132 2.37 4.12 -19.56
CA ASP A 132 1.19 4.72 -20.15
C ASP A 132 1.54 5.99 -20.95
N ASP A 133 2.55 6.74 -20.52
CA ASP A 133 3.07 7.90 -21.26
C ASP A 133 3.73 7.48 -22.58
N ILE A 134 4.50 6.38 -22.55
CA ILE A 134 5.10 5.80 -23.75
C ILE A 134 4.01 5.30 -24.69
N ALA A 135 3.00 4.60 -24.18
CA ALA A 135 1.87 4.13 -24.98
C ALA A 135 1.12 5.30 -25.64
N THR A 136 0.89 6.39 -24.91
CA THR A 136 0.24 7.60 -25.41
C THR A 136 1.07 8.27 -26.50
N ALA A 137 2.38 8.33 -26.30
CA ALA A 137 3.29 8.89 -27.31
C ALA A 137 3.33 8.06 -28.59
N VAL A 138 3.40 6.73 -28.47
CA VAL A 138 3.32 5.81 -29.62
C VAL A 138 2.00 5.99 -30.35
N LYS A 139 0.89 6.09 -29.64
CA LYS A 139 -0.43 6.33 -30.25
C LYS A 139 -0.45 7.65 -31.02
N ALA A 140 0.01 8.74 -30.41
CA ALA A 140 -0.03 10.07 -31.03
C ALA A 140 0.78 10.13 -32.33
N GLU A 141 1.96 9.51 -32.34
CA GLU A 141 2.82 9.43 -33.54
C GLU A 141 2.15 8.58 -34.62
N LEU A 142 1.64 7.41 -34.27
CA LEU A 142 0.95 6.53 -35.20
C LEU A 142 -0.36 7.14 -35.73
N ASP A 143 -1.16 7.80 -34.89
CA ASP A 143 -2.41 8.45 -35.35
C ASP A 143 -2.13 9.45 -36.46
N THR A 144 -1.07 10.26 -36.34
CA THR A 144 -0.74 11.29 -37.32
C THR A 144 -0.36 10.67 -38.66
N VAL A 145 0.50 9.65 -38.65
CA VAL A 145 1.05 9.10 -39.90
C VAL A 145 0.11 8.06 -40.52
N MET A 146 -0.51 7.22 -39.73
CA MET A 146 -1.34 6.13 -40.26
C MET A 146 -2.69 6.62 -40.76
N ASP A 147 -3.18 7.77 -40.27
CA ASP A 147 -4.39 8.40 -40.79
C ASP A 147 -4.28 8.81 -42.27
N ASP A 148 -3.10 9.28 -42.68
CA ASP A 148 -2.79 9.64 -44.10
C ASP A 148 -2.81 8.43 -45.03
N PHE A 149 -2.50 7.25 -44.46
CA PHE A 149 -2.58 5.97 -45.15
C PHE A 149 -3.95 5.29 -45.08
N GLY A 150 -4.89 5.88 -44.35
CA GLY A 150 -6.23 5.35 -44.22
C GLY A 150 -6.43 4.31 -43.11
N TYR A 151 -5.54 4.25 -42.12
CA TYR A 151 -5.63 3.40 -40.96
C TYR A 151 -5.89 4.24 -39.70
N GLY A 152 -6.86 3.84 -38.89
CA GLY A 152 -7.12 4.43 -37.59
C GLY A 152 -6.51 3.62 -36.45
N ILE A 153 -5.85 4.27 -35.53
CA ILE A 153 -5.29 3.63 -34.33
C ILE A 153 -6.28 3.81 -33.16
N ILE A 154 -6.74 2.70 -32.62
CA ILE A 154 -7.66 2.73 -31.46
C ILE A 154 -6.85 2.99 -30.19
N LYS A 155 -5.87 2.14 -29.94
CA LYS A 155 -5.05 2.21 -28.72
C LYS A 155 -3.68 1.60 -28.98
N ALA A 156 -2.65 2.19 -28.38
CA ALA A 156 -1.37 1.55 -28.15
C ALA A 156 -1.23 1.24 -26.66
N LEU A 157 -0.64 0.12 -26.31
CA LEU A 157 -0.47 -0.37 -24.94
C LEU A 157 0.92 -0.95 -24.79
N VAL A 158 1.65 -0.53 -23.77
CA VAL A 158 2.85 -1.27 -23.34
C VAL A 158 2.37 -2.43 -22.47
N THR A 159 2.44 -3.62 -23.05
CA THR A 159 1.92 -4.86 -22.39
C THR A 159 2.93 -5.46 -21.45
N ASP A 160 4.22 -5.40 -21.80
CA ASP A 160 5.27 -6.02 -20.99
C ASP A 160 6.61 -5.28 -21.17
N ILE A 161 7.41 -5.31 -20.09
CA ILE A 161 8.76 -4.76 -20.06
C ILE A 161 9.65 -5.80 -19.39
N ASN A 162 10.44 -6.51 -20.20
CA ASN A 162 11.28 -7.60 -19.74
C ASN A 162 12.76 -7.19 -19.78
N PRO A 163 13.41 -6.92 -18.66
CA PRO A 163 14.85 -6.77 -18.61
C PRO A 163 15.55 -8.13 -18.81
N ASP A 164 16.84 -8.08 -19.10
CA ASP A 164 17.68 -9.28 -19.17
C ASP A 164 17.56 -10.10 -17.86
N GLU A 165 17.53 -11.42 -17.97
CA GLU A 165 17.29 -12.33 -16.82
C GLU A 165 18.29 -12.12 -15.68
N LYS A 166 19.56 -11.82 -15.99
CA LYS A 166 20.58 -11.53 -14.97
C LYS A 166 20.25 -10.27 -14.18
N VAL A 167 19.75 -9.25 -14.85
CA VAL A 167 19.33 -7.99 -14.21
C VAL A 167 18.11 -8.22 -13.33
N LYS A 168 17.14 -9.00 -13.82
CA LYS A 168 15.94 -9.35 -13.06
C LYS A 168 16.27 -10.10 -11.77
N VAL A 169 17.19 -11.05 -11.80
CA VAL A 169 17.67 -11.75 -10.60
C VAL A 169 18.34 -10.78 -9.64
N SER A 170 19.27 -9.94 -10.12
CA SER A 170 19.97 -8.96 -9.28
C SER A 170 19.02 -7.93 -8.66
N MET A 171 18.03 -7.46 -9.40
CA MET A 171 16.99 -6.55 -8.86
C MET A 171 16.15 -7.22 -7.77
N ASN A 172 15.79 -8.49 -7.96
CA ASN A 172 15.06 -9.25 -6.95
C ASN A 172 15.90 -9.41 -5.67
N GLU A 173 17.19 -9.65 -5.79
CA GLU A 173 18.11 -9.73 -4.64
C GLU A 173 18.23 -8.39 -3.90
N ILE A 174 18.40 -7.28 -4.64
CA ILE A 174 18.47 -5.93 -4.08
C ILE A 174 17.16 -5.59 -3.36
N ASN A 175 16.01 -5.83 -4.01
CA ASN A 175 14.70 -5.59 -3.42
C ASN A 175 14.45 -6.45 -2.17
N ALA A 176 14.88 -7.71 -2.19
CA ALA A 176 14.81 -8.58 -1.02
C ALA A 176 15.67 -8.05 0.14
N ALA A 177 16.92 -7.64 -0.14
CA ALA A 177 17.81 -7.05 0.86
C ALA A 177 17.26 -5.73 1.42
N GLN A 178 16.69 -4.89 0.59
CA GLN A 178 16.06 -3.63 1.02
C GLN A 178 14.84 -3.89 1.92
N ARG A 179 13.96 -4.82 1.55
CA ARG A 179 12.81 -5.20 2.38
C ARG A 179 13.23 -5.79 3.72
N LEU A 180 14.29 -6.62 3.74
CA LEU A 180 14.85 -7.14 5.00
C LEU A 180 15.40 -6.02 5.89
N ARG A 181 16.09 -5.05 5.30
CA ARG A 181 16.59 -3.87 6.02
C ARG A 181 15.44 -3.04 6.60
N GLU A 182 14.41 -2.75 5.80
CA GLU A 182 13.23 -2.02 6.26
C GLU A 182 12.50 -2.77 7.37
N ALA A 183 12.30 -4.08 7.22
CA ALA A 183 11.71 -4.92 8.26
C ALA A 183 12.52 -4.91 9.56
N ALA A 184 13.87 -4.96 9.48
CA ALA A 184 14.73 -4.89 10.65
C ALA A 184 14.65 -3.51 11.35
N ILE A 185 14.56 -2.42 10.60
CA ILE A 185 14.39 -1.07 11.16
C ILE A 185 13.02 -0.98 11.86
N GLN A 186 11.94 -1.41 11.21
CA GLN A 186 10.60 -1.40 11.79
C GLN A 186 10.50 -2.27 13.05
N GLN A 187 11.17 -3.44 13.05
CA GLN A 187 11.23 -4.29 14.22
C GLN A 187 11.97 -3.63 15.38
N ALA A 188 13.12 -3.00 15.11
CA ALA A 188 13.89 -2.28 16.11
C ALA A 188 13.14 -1.07 16.70
N GLU A 189 12.39 -0.33 15.85
CA GLU A 189 11.54 0.75 16.30
C GLU A 189 10.38 0.25 17.16
N ALA A 190 9.72 -0.84 16.76
CA ALA A 190 8.66 -1.46 17.54
C ALA A 190 9.16 -1.94 18.91
N ASP A 191 10.35 -2.57 18.97
CA ASP A 191 10.98 -3.00 20.21
C ASP A 191 11.35 -1.81 21.11
N LYS A 192 11.89 -0.73 20.53
CA LYS A 192 12.16 0.52 21.26
C LYS A 192 10.87 1.11 21.85
N ILE A 193 9.82 1.23 21.04
CA ILE A 193 8.51 1.74 21.52
C ILE A 193 7.98 0.87 22.65
N ARG A 194 8.06 -0.46 22.52
CA ARG A 194 7.61 -1.41 23.56
C ARG A 194 8.36 -1.20 24.86
N VAL A 195 9.70 -1.08 24.83
CA VAL A 195 10.52 -0.87 26.02
C VAL A 195 10.23 0.48 26.65
N VAL A 196 10.14 1.55 25.87
CA VAL A 196 9.81 2.89 26.37
C VAL A 196 8.43 2.92 27.00
N LYS A 197 7.40 2.36 26.33
CA LYS A 197 6.04 2.31 26.85
C LYS A 197 5.92 1.44 28.12
N ALA A 198 6.67 0.35 28.21
CA ALA A 198 6.72 -0.43 29.43
C ALA A 198 7.35 0.34 30.59
N ALA A 199 8.45 1.07 30.36
CA ALA A 199 9.09 1.90 31.37
C ALA A 199 8.23 3.08 31.81
N GLU A 200 7.54 3.75 30.88
CA GLU A 200 6.57 4.82 31.17
C GLU A 200 5.42 4.27 32.04
N GLY A 201 4.83 3.13 31.64
CA GLY A 201 3.77 2.48 32.40
C GLY A 201 4.20 2.03 33.80
N GLU A 202 5.43 1.53 33.96
CA GLU A 202 5.98 1.19 35.26
C GLU A 202 6.20 2.43 36.15
N ALA A 203 6.71 3.52 35.57
CA ALA A 203 6.92 4.78 36.29
C ALA A 203 5.57 5.38 36.74
N GLU A 204 4.58 5.41 35.86
CA GLU A 204 3.22 5.88 36.17
C GLU A 204 2.54 5.00 37.24
N SER A 205 2.65 3.68 37.12
CA SER A 205 2.14 2.74 38.13
C SER A 205 2.78 2.98 39.52
N LYS A 206 4.10 3.17 39.59
CA LYS A 206 4.80 3.50 40.85
C LYS A 206 4.39 4.86 41.40
N ALA A 207 4.17 5.85 40.56
CA ALA A 207 3.68 7.17 40.98
C ALA A 207 2.27 7.08 41.55
N LEU A 208 1.36 6.38 40.88
CA LEU A 208 -0.02 6.15 41.35
C LEU A 208 -0.07 5.33 42.64
N GLN A 209 0.79 4.30 42.78
CA GLN A 209 0.93 3.54 44.01
C GLN A 209 1.40 4.42 45.17
N GLY A 210 2.44 5.27 44.89
CA GLY A 210 2.91 6.24 45.90
C GLY A 210 1.84 7.22 46.33
N GLN A 211 1.06 7.72 45.37
CA GLN A 211 -0.08 8.60 45.64
C GLN A 211 -1.21 7.89 46.42
N GLY A 212 -1.49 6.64 46.06
CA GLY A 212 -2.44 5.79 46.79
C GLY A 212 -2.03 5.58 48.23
N ILE A 213 -0.76 5.26 48.51
CA ILE A 213 -0.20 5.11 49.85
C ILE A 213 -0.29 6.43 50.65
N ALA A 214 0.04 7.57 49.99
CA ALA A 214 -0.05 8.88 50.64
C ALA A 214 -1.50 9.22 51.03
N ASN A 215 -2.46 8.98 50.12
CA ASN A 215 -3.89 9.19 50.39
C ASN A 215 -4.42 8.24 51.47
N GLN A 216 -3.99 7.00 51.45
CA GLN A 216 -4.32 6.03 52.52
C GLN A 216 -3.81 6.51 53.90
N ARG A 217 -2.52 6.93 53.97
CA ARG A 217 -1.97 7.48 55.21
C ARG A 217 -2.72 8.72 55.70
N LYS A 218 -3.08 9.62 54.79
CA LYS A 218 -3.85 10.82 55.11
C LYS A 218 -5.22 10.44 55.69
N ALA A 219 -5.95 9.51 55.06
CA ALA A 219 -7.23 9.02 55.53
C ALA A 219 -7.14 8.34 56.93
N ILE A 220 -6.06 7.57 57.17
CA ILE A 220 -5.79 6.98 58.48
C ILE A 220 -5.56 8.06 59.53
N ILE A 221 -4.76 9.08 59.24
CA ILE A 221 -4.51 10.19 60.20
C ILE A 221 -5.76 10.98 60.48
N GLU A 222 -6.57 11.29 59.47
CA GLU A 222 -7.86 11.97 59.63
C GLU A 222 -8.82 11.15 60.48
N GLY A 223 -8.97 9.84 60.21
CA GLY A 223 -9.78 8.92 60.99
C GLY A 223 -9.31 8.76 62.45
N LEU A 224 -7.99 8.74 62.68
CA LEU A 224 -7.39 8.74 64.02
C LEU A 224 -7.72 10.04 64.79
N LYS A 225 -7.56 11.19 64.11
CA LYS A 225 -7.87 12.50 64.70
C LYS A 225 -9.34 12.55 65.13
N GLU A 226 -10.26 12.17 64.24
CA GLU A 226 -11.69 12.11 64.54
C GLU A 226 -12.02 11.14 65.70
N SER A 227 -11.38 9.97 65.75
CA SER A 227 -11.51 9.01 66.81
C SER A 227 -11.05 9.57 68.15
N VAL A 228 -9.89 10.26 68.18
CA VAL A 228 -9.38 10.91 69.42
C VAL A 228 -10.28 12.05 69.87
N GLU A 229 -10.77 12.89 68.95
CA GLU A 229 -11.70 13.98 69.30
C GLU A 229 -13.02 13.47 69.85
N ASN A 230 -13.62 12.42 69.26
CA ASN A 230 -14.83 11.78 69.68
C ASN A 230 -14.68 11.10 71.05
N PHE A 231 -13.56 10.42 71.26
CA PHE A 231 -13.27 9.76 72.56
C PHE A 231 -13.01 10.77 73.68
N SER A 232 -12.27 11.83 73.40
CA SER A 232 -12.00 12.91 74.33
C SER A 232 -13.28 13.66 74.77
N SER A 233 -14.25 13.79 73.85
CA SER A 233 -15.54 14.42 74.17
C SER A 233 -16.49 13.52 74.90
N ALA A 234 -16.35 12.18 74.78
CA ALA A 234 -17.23 11.16 75.43
C ALA A 234 -16.80 10.79 76.88
N VAL A 235 -15.51 10.98 77.19
CA VAL A 235 -14.93 10.58 78.49
C VAL A 235 -14.32 11.78 79.20
N ASN A 236 -15.03 12.33 80.18
CA ASN A 236 -14.52 13.43 81.02
C ASN A 236 -13.36 12.96 81.89
N GLY A 237 -12.15 13.55 81.68
CA GLY A 237 -10.97 13.34 82.55
C GLY A 237 -9.84 12.45 81.99
N VAL A 238 -9.92 12.04 80.76
CA VAL A 238 -8.84 11.25 80.12
C VAL A 238 -7.91 12.24 79.35
N ASN A 239 -6.58 12.08 79.58
CA ASN A 239 -5.58 12.91 78.95
C ASN A 239 -5.45 12.52 77.47
N SER A 240 -5.37 13.49 76.52
CA SER A 240 -5.23 13.21 75.08
C SER A 240 -4.09 12.27 74.79
N GLN A 241 -3.06 12.23 75.63
CA GLN A 241 -1.90 11.38 75.53
C GLN A 241 -2.18 9.90 75.74
N ASP A 242 -3.11 9.59 76.68
CA ASP A 242 -3.53 8.20 76.98
C ASP A 242 -4.40 7.64 75.87
N VAL A 243 -5.25 8.48 75.25
CA VAL A 243 -6.05 8.10 74.07
C VAL A 243 -5.12 7.84 72.84
N MET A 244 -4.11 8.66 72.64
CA MET A 244 -3.13 8.47 71.56
C MET A 244 -2.37 7.16 71.75
N ASN A 245 -1.97 6.82 72.97
CA ASN A 245 -1.26 5.56 73.25
C ASN A 245 -2.16 4.35 72.97
N LEU A 246 -3.45 4.42 73.32
CA LEU A 246 -4.41 3.36 73.05
C LEU A 246 -4.65 3.15 71.55
N VAL A 247 -4.73 4.26 70.77
CA VAL A 247 -4.92 4.21 69.34
C VAL A 247 -3.66 3.68 68.66
N MET A 248 -2.46 4.10 69.08
CA MET A 248 -1.21 3.54 68.56
C MET A 248 -1.07 2.04 68.84
N MET A 249 -1.53 1.60 70.01
CA MET A 249 -1.54 0.19 70.42
C MET A 249 -2.48 -0.65 69.55
N THR A 250 -3.68 -0.15 69.24
CA THR A 250 -4.62 -0.83 68.34
C THR A 250 -4.08 -0.91 66.92
N GLN A 251 -3.47 0.16 66.46
CA GLN A 251 -2.87 0.18 65.11
C GLN A 251 -1.66 -0.76 64.98
N TYR A 252 -0.86 -0.88 66.03
CA TYR A 252 0.21 -1.88 66.11
C TYR A 252 -0.30 -3.31 65.98
N PHE A 253 -1.38 -3.66 66.73
CA PHE A 253 -2.00 -4.98 66.64
C PHE A 253 -2.65 -5.24 65.29
N ASP A 254 -3.27 -4.24 64.66
CA ASP A 254 -3.81 -4.35 63.29
C ASP A 254 -2.71 -4.59 62.25
N THR A 255 -1.56 -3.90 62.36
CA THR A 255 -0.41 -4.13 61.50
C THR A 255 0.15 -5.53 61.67
N ILE A 256 0.26 -6.03 62.91
CA ILE A 256 0.72 -7.41 63.17
C ILE A 256 -0.27 -8.43 62.60
N LYS A 257 -1.58 -8.20 62.73
CA LYS A 257 -2.62 -9.04 62.17
C LYS A 257 -2.49 -9.10 60.62
N GLU A 258 -2.28 -7.96 59.96
CA GLU A 258 -2.09 -7.87 58.49
C GLU A 258 -0.83 -8.60 58.05
N LEU A 259 0.27 -8.45 58.78
CA LEU A 259 1.51 -9.21 58.54
C LEU A 259 1.31 -10.72 58.71
N GLY A 260 0.53 -11.13 59.70
CA GLY A 260 0.16 -12.53 59.93
C GLY A 260 -0.73 -13.13 58.85
N LEU A 261 -1.61 -12.32 58.26
CA LEU A 261 -2.50 -12.72 57.16
C LEU A 261 -1.80 -12.73 55.76
N SER A 262 -0.70 -12.00 55.59
CA SER A 262 0.00 -11.87 54.29
C SER A 262 0.80 -13.11 53.90
N GLY A 263 0.80 -14.20 54.65
CA GLY A 263 1.11 -15.57 54.25
C GLY A 263 2.49 -15.89 53.68
N LYS A 264 3.46 -14.97 53.70
CA LYS A 264 4.85 -15.26 53.33
C LYS A 264 5.64 -15.56 54.63
N ASN A 265 6.06 -16.80 54.76
CA ASN A 265 6.85 -17.38 55.83
C ASN A 265 7.90 -16.43 56.43
N SER A 266 7.48 -15.64 57.41
CA SER A 266 8.40 -14.89 58.25
C SER A 266 7.99 -15.19 59.70
N THR A 267 8.89 -15.82 60.42
CA THR A 267 8.70 -16.00 61.88
C THR A 267 8.86 -14.63 62.52
N ILE A 268 7.79 -14.05 62.99
CA ILE A 268 7.80 -12.78 63.73
C ILE A 268 7.94 -13.11 65.21
N LEU A 269 9.13 -12.85 65.76
CA LEU A 269 9.41 -12.95 67.20
C LEU A 269 8.94 -11.64 67.86
N ILE A 270 7.82 -11.69 68.54
CA ILE A 270 7.29 -10.56 69.35
C ILE A 270 7.68 -10.80 70.82
N PRO A 271 8.36 -9.84 71.46
CA PRO A 271 8.64 -9.94 72.88
C PRO A 271 7.28 -9.87 73.70
N HIS A 272 6.98 -10.92 74.44
CA HIS A 272 5.73 -11.12 75.16
C HIS A 272 5.87 -10.71 76.65
N GLY A 273 6.44 -9.59 76.95
CA GLY A 273 6.51 -9.14 78.33
C GLY A 273 5.84 -7.79 78.53
N PRO A 274 5.14 -7.55 79.67
CA PRO A 274 4.54 -6.25 79.97
C PRO A 274 5.56 -5.10 80.00
N GLY A 275 6.82 -5.40 80.24
CA GLY A 275 7.93 -4.39 80.15
C GLY A 275 8.40 -4.02 78.75
N GLY A 276 8.17 -4.91 77.75
CA GLY A 276 8.60 -4.62 76.39
C GLY A 276 7.81 -3.50 75.66
N MET A 277 6.59 -3.23 76.16
CA MET A 277 5.76 -2.14 75.61
C MET A 277 6.07 -0.81 76.27
N THR A 278 6.48 -0.76 77.52
CA THR A 278 7.01 0.48 78.11
C THR A 278 8.36 0.86 77.56
N ASP A 279 9.25 -0.08 77.22
CA ASP A 279 10.54 0.17 76.56
C ASP A 279 10.38 0.69 75.15
N MET A 280 9.36 0.21 74.40
CA MET A 280 9.07 0.70 73.03
C MET A 280 8.43 2.09 73.03
N SER A 281 7.56 2.37 74.02
CA SER A 281 7.03 3.72 74.21
C SER A 281 8.13 4.70 74.57
N ASP A 282 9.08 4.32 75.43
CA ASP A 282 10.21 5.15 75.81
C ASP A 282 11.21 5.32 74.68
N GLN A 283 11.44 4.32 73.83
CA GLN A 283 12.25 4.46 72.59
C GLN A 283 11.66 5.42 71.60
N ILE A 284 10.35 5.35 71.36
CA ILE A 284 9.62 6.28 70.47
C ILE A 284 9.69 7.71 71.05
N ARG A 285 9.50 7.85 72.32
CA ARG A 285 9.58 9.15 73.02
C ARG A 285 10.98 9.75 72.94
N ASN A 286 12.00 8.96 73.16
CA ASN A 286 13.40 9.38 73.03
C ASN A 286 13.77 9.74 71.60
N ALA A 287 13.26 8.99 70.61
CA ALA A 287 13.44 9.30 69.18
C ALA A 287 12.78 10.63 68.79
N MET A 288 11.56 10.92 69.29
CA MET A 288 10.87 12.22 69.11
C MET A 288 11.62 13.39 69.73
N ILE A 289 12.11 13.23 70.97
CA ILE A 289 12.90 14.26 71.65
C ILE A 289 14.20 14.53 70.90
N THR A 290 14.85 13.50 70.41
CA THR A 290 16.10 13.63 69.63
C THR A 290 15.83 14.33 68.27
N ALA A 291 14.71 13.98 67.62
CA ALA A 291 14.31 14.63 66.37
C ALA A 291 13.97 16.13 66.56
N ASP A 292 13.31 16.48 67.67
CA ASP A 292 13.02 17.89 68.01
C ASP A 292 14.25 18.70 68.38
N GLN A 293 15.26 18.07 69.01
CA GLN A 293 16.55 18.68 69.27
C GLN A 293 17.37 18.88 67.99
N VAL A 294 17.37 17.93 67.06
CA VAL A 294 18.01 18.06 65.76
C VAL A 294 17.34 19.18 64.93
N ASN A 295 16.03 19.27 64.96
CA ASN A 295 15.29 20.32 64.25
C ASN A 295 15.56 21.71 64.84
N LYS A 296 15.66 21.82 66.17
CA LYS A 296 16.03 23.10 66.83
C LYS A 296 17.48 23.49 66.58
N ALA A 297 18.37 22.52 66.49
CA ALA A 297 19.75 22.80 66.15
C ALA A 297 19.93 23.22 64.67
N SER A 298 19.14 22.68 63.78
CA SER A 298 19.10 23.03 62.33
C SER A 298 18.49 24.44 62.10
N THR A 299 17.61 24.92 62.94
CA THR A 299 17.00 26.29 62.85
C THR A 299 17.82 27.35 63.56
N ALA A 300 18.75 27.00 64.49
CA ALA A 300 19.63 27.94 65.16
C ALA A 300 20.98 28.21 64.42
N GLY A 301 21.21 27.54 63.33
CA GLY A 301 22.43 27.67 62.48
C GLY A 301 22.21 28.38 61.17
N LYS A 302 21.11 29.14 60.98
CA LYS A 302 20.87 30.00 59.80
C LYS A 302 20.85 31.44 60.18
#